data_4edaa195e7e3311a7eba1ae52d721029
#
_entry.id   4edaa195e7e3311a7eba1ae52d721029
#
_cell.length_a   1.000
_cell.length_b   1.000
_cell.length_c   1.000
_cell.angle_alpha   90.00
_cell.angle_beta   90.00
_cell.angle_gamma   90.00
#
_symmetry.space_group_name_H-M   'P 1'
#
loop_
_entity.id
_entity.type
_entity.pdbx_description
1 polymer ?
#
loop_
_entity_poly.entity_id
_entity_poly.type
_entity_poly.pdbx_seq_one_letter_code
_entity_poly.pdbx_strand_id
1 'polypeptide(L)'
;IMLRRLLLPFVLVSLAALPARAQDEPQPQHRHAVSLIGTPKYPADFQHFDYVNPDAPKGGQVRMADIGSFDSLNPILYKGEAAAGLGLVYESLMQDSLEEASTSYGLIAEWASYPPDFSSVTFKLRDEARWNDGTPITPEDVVYSLEVNKAANPRMALYYKNVAKAEQTGPREVTFTFDVKGNRELPMI
;
A
#
# COMPACT_ATOMS: atom_id res chain seq x y z
N ILE A 1 9.02 -75.40 50.92
CA ILE A 1 9.36 -74.77 49.65
C ILE A 1 8.59 -73.44 49.59
N MET A 2 9.27 -72.33 49.92
CA MET A 2 8.71 -70.98 50.00
C MET A 2 8.96 -70.27 48.67
N LEU A 3 7.85 -69.92 47.91
CA LEU A 3 7.92 -69.17 46.67
C LEU A 3 7.82 -67.67 46.93
N ARG A 4 8.99 -66.98 46.82
CA ARG A 4 9.12 -65.52 46.97
C ARG A 4 8.60 -64.85 45.73
N ARG A 5 7.43 -64.16 45.76
CA ARG A 5 6.93 -63.30 44.68
C ARG A 5 7.70 -61.99 44.68
N LEU A 6 8.44 -61.71 43.59
CA LEU A 6 9.11 -60.46 43.31
C LEU A 6 8.05 -59.49 42.72
N LEU A 7 7.71 -58.44 43.46
CA LEU A 7 6.92 -57.30 42.94
C LEU A 7 7.87 -56.29 42.28
N LEU A 8 7.79 -56.19 40.97
CA LEU A 8 8.44 -55.07 40.22
C LEU A 8 7.57 -53.80 40.33
N PRO A 9 8.13 -52.66 40.72
CA PRO A 9 7.38 -51.39 40.67
C PRO A 9 7.31 -50.90 39.22
N PHE A 10 6.09 -50.69 38.73
CA PHE A 10 5.81 -50.06 37.45
C PHE A 10 6.00 -48.55 37.62
N VAL A 11 7.08 -48.00 37.07
CA VAL A 11 7.31 -46.53 37.01
C VAL A 11 6.51 -45.96 35.84
N LEU A 12 5.43 -45.27 36.18
CA LEU A 12 4.62 -44.54 35.22
C LEU A 12 5.34 -43.23 34.90
N VAL A 13 6.02 -43.16 33.74
CA VAL A 13 6.61 -41.91 33.23
C VAL A 13 5.47 -41.12 32.59
N SER A 14 4.96 -40.13 33.33
CA SER A 14 4.02 -39.15 32.77
C SER A 14 4.77 -38.20 31.82
N LEU A 15 4.56 -38.37 30.52
CA LEU A 15 5.02 -37.46 29.49
C LEU A 15 4.20 -36.16 29.59
N ALA A 16 4.74 -35.15 30.27
CA ALA A 16 4.13 -33.83 30.28
C ALA A 16 4.24 -33.22 28.85
N ALA A 17 3.12 -33.19 28.13
CA ALA A 17 3.02 -32.47 26.87
C ALA A 17 3.20 -30.97 27.15
N LEU A 18 4.34 -30.44 26.76
CA LEU A 18 4.58 -28.99 26.73
C LEU A 18 3.60 -28.40 25.74
N PRO A 19 2.84 -27.34 26.10
CA PRO A 19 2.00 -26.65 25.12
C PRO A 19 2.92 -26.13 24.02
N ALA A 20 2.65 -26.52 22.77
CA ALA A 20 3.25 -25.92 21.59
C ALA A 20 2.93 -24.42 21.65
N ARG A 21 3.98 -23.61 21.87
CA ARG A 21 3.87 -22.19 21.78
C ARG A 21 3.50 -21.89 20.32
N ALA A 22 2.27 -21.46 20.06
CA ALA A 22 1.89 -20.89 18.79
C ALA A 22 2.93 -19.79 18.52
N GLN A 23 3.68 -19.93 17.42
CA GLN A 23 4.54 -18.84 16.96
C GLN A 23 3.57 -17.71 16.65
N ASP A 24 3.65 -16.61 17.40
CA ASP A 24 2.97 -15.38 17.05
C ASP A 24 3.38 -15.04 15.62
N GLU A 25 2.46 -15.22 14.68
CA GLU A 25 2.65 -14.68 13.32
C GLU A 25 2.90 -13.18 13.48
N PRO A 26 3.94 -12.62 12.83
CA PRO A 26 4.22 -11.20 12.91
C PRO A 26 2.96 -10.42 12.56
N GLN A 27 2.42 -9.66 13.51
CA GLN A 27 1.26 -8.82 13.26
C GLN A 27 1.56 -7.87 12.10
N PRO A 28 0.61 -7.64 11.17
CA PRO A 28 0.80 -6.71 10.07
C PRO A 28 1.21 -5.34 10.60
N GLN A 29 2.37 -4.85 10.18
CA GLN A 29 2.85 -3.55 10.59
C GLN A 29 2.22 -2.47 9.71
N HIS A 30 1.32 -1.67 10.26
CA HIS A 30 0.75 -0.51 9.58
C HIS A 30 1.76 0.63 9.54
N ARG A 31 2.05 1.14 8.35
CA ARG A 31 3.02 2.19 8.09
C ARG A 31 2.31 3.39 7.44
N HIS A 32 2.41 4.56 8.04
CA HIS A 32 1.90 5.82 7.46
C HIS A 32 2.76 6.32 6.30
N ALA A 33 3.97 5.77 6.16
CA ALA A 33 4.91 6.08 5.10
C ALA A 33 5.67 4.83 4.66
N VAL A 34 6.08 4.81 3.39
CA VAL A 34 6.96 3.79 2.80
C VAL A 34 8.22 4.47 2.33
N SER A 35 9.39 3.94 2.71
CA SER A 35 10.69 4.47 2.28
C SER A 35 11.63 3.35 1.87
N LEU A 36 12.35 3.55 0.77
CA LEU A 36 13.44 2.65 0.34
C LEU A 36 14.75 3.00 1.05
N ILE A 37 14.92 4.24 1.47
CA ILE A 37 16.18 4.76 2.01
C ILE A 37 15.91 5.43 3.37
N GLY A 38 16.42 4.81 4.43
CA GLY A 38 16.34 5.39 5.76
C GLY A 38 14.97 5.26 6.43
N THR A 39 14.71 6.16 7.37
CA THR A 39 13.46 6.24 8.14
C THR A 39 12.71 7.49 7.73
N PRO A 40 11.40 7.43 7.49
CA PRO A 40 10.59 8.61 7.18
C PRO A 40 10.78 9.71 8.23
N LYS A 41 10.94 10.96 7.76
CA LYS A 41 11.17 12.14 8.59
C LYS A 41 9.96 12.52 9.45
N TYR A 42 8.78 12.45 8.84
CA TYR A 42 7.56 12.90 9.49
C TYR A 42 6.90 11.77 10.29
N PRO A 43 6.36 12.06 11.49
CA PRO A 43 5.59 11.10 12.28
C PRO A 43 4.21 10.84 11.66
N ALA A 44 3.50 9.83 12.18
CA ALA A 44 2.20 9.43 11.64
C ALA A 44 1.10 10.51 11.73
N ASP A 45 1.24 11.44 12.65
CA ASP A 45 0.29 12.51 12.94
C ASP A 45 0.70 13.88 12.35
N PHE A 46 1.70 13.90 11.43
CA PHE A 46 2.11 15.15 10.81
C PHE A 46 0.95 15.78 10.02
N GLN A 47 0.88 17.11 10.00
CA GLN A 47 -0.20 17.85 9.37
C GLN A 47 0.15 18.41 8.00
N HIS A 48 1.42 18.69 7.74
CA HIS A 48 1.93 19.22 6.48
C HIS A 48 3.43 18.97 6.37
N PHE A 49 3.93 18.94 5.16
CA PHE A 49 5.37 18.93 4.91
C PHE A 49 6.00 20.29 5.25
N ASP A 50 7.26 20.32 5.64
CA ASP A 50 7.97 21.55 6.05
C ASP A 50 8.06 22.60 4.93
N TYR A 51 8.02 22.16 3.67
CA TYR A 51 8.00 23.05 2.50
C TYR A 51 6.62 23.64 2.19
N VAL A 52 5.57 23.28 2.91
CA VAL A 52 4.21 23.79 2.74
C VAL A 52 3.94 24.89 3.78
N ASN A 53 3.45 26.05 3.31
CA ASN A 53 2.92 27.07 4.21
C ASN A 53 1.46 26.78 4.54
N PRO A 54 1.10 26.32 5.77
CA PRO A 54 -0.26 26.03 6.15
C PRO A 54 -1.17 27.27 6.17
N ASP A 55 -0.59 28.46 6.37
CA ASP A 55 -1.30 29.75 6.44
C ASP A 55 -1.47 30.41 5.07
N ALA A 56 -1.04 29.75 4.00
CA ALA A 56 -1.22 30.28 2.65
C ALA A 56 -2.72 30.43 2.32
N PRO A 57 -3.13 31.54 1.71
CA PRO A 57 -4.51 31.73 1.27
C PRO A 57 -5.01 30.59 0.40
N LYS A 58 -6.20 30.09 0.69
CA LYS A 58 -6.81 29.03 -0.12
C LYS A 58 -7.69 29.64 -1.20
N GLY A 59 -7.52 29.18 -2.44
CA GLY A 59 -8.27 29.67 -3.59
C GLY A 59 -7.50 30.67 -4.45
N GLY A 60 -8.22 31.35 -5.32
CA GLY A 60 -7.64 32.26 -6.33
C GLY A 60 -7.57 31.62 -7.70
N GLN A 61 -6.85 32.29 -8.63
CA GLN A 61 -6.66 31.82 -10.00
C GLN A 61 -5.18 31.82 -10.34
N VAL A 62 -4.68 30.67 -10.78
CA VAL A 62 -3.35 30.52 -11.37
C VAL A 62 -3.49 30.36 -12.89
N ARG A 63 -2.79 31.19 -13.67
CA ARG A 63 -2.68 31.03 -15.12
C ARG A 63 -1.36 30.40 -15.45
N MET A 64 -1.41 29.21 -16.01
CA MET A 64 -0.23 28.47 -16.46
C MET A 64 -0.22 28.44 -17.98
N ALA A 65 0.97 28.26 -18.55
CA ALA A 65 1.16 28.07 -19.98
C ALA A 65 1.96 26.80 -20.22
N ASP A 66 1.64 26.11 -21.30
CA ASP A 66 2.42 24.98 -21.80
C ASP A 66 2.58 25.11 -23.31
N ILE A 67 3.58 24.43 -23.86
CA ILE A 67 3.89 24.48 -25.30
C ILE A 67 3.31 23.22 -25.95
N GLY A 68 2.46 23.42 -26.95
CA GLY A 68 1.86 22.33 -27.69
C GLY A 68 0.34 22.47 -27.81
N SER A 69 -0.31 21.36 -28.10
CA SER A 69 -1.76 21.23 -28.17
C SER A 69 -2.17 19.92 -27.51
N PHE A 70 -3.45 19.68 -27.36
CA PHE A 70 -3.96 18.41 -26.83
C PHE A 70 -5.20 17.99 -27.68
N ASP A 71 -5.44 16.69 -27.68
CA ASP A 71 -6.62 16.07 -28.29
C ASP A 71 -7.42 15.19 -27.32
N SER A 72 -6.92 15.06 -26.07
CA SER A 72 -7.54 14.23 -25.04
C SER A 72 -7.48 14.89 -23.65
N LEU A 73 -8.57 14.74 -22.89
CA LEU A 73 -8.62 15.01 -21.45
C LEU A 73 -8.47 13.72 -20.61
N ASN A 74 -8.13 12.60 -21.24
CA ASN A 74 -7.88 11.35 -20.54
C ASN A 74 -6.37 11.09 -20.41
N PRO A 75 -5.79 11.15 -19.20
CA PRO A 75 -4.35 10.98 -18.98
C PRO A 75 -3.88 9.52 -19.10
N ILE A 76 -4.81 8.56 -19.13
CA ILE A 76 -4.49 7.13 -19.12
C ILE A 76 -4.17 6.61 -20.51
N LEU A 77 -4.78 7.17 -21.53
CA LEU A 77 -4.64 6.67 -22.91
C LEU A 77 -3.20 6.83 -23.41
N TYR A 78 -2.69 5.76 -24.01
CA TYR A 78 -1.34 5.76 -24.61
C TYR A 78 -1.27 6.54 -25.92
N LYS A 79 -2.38 6.61 -26.67
CA LYS A 79 -2.47 7.32 -27.95
C LYS A 79 -3.13 8.67 -27.76
N GLY A 80 -2.66 9.64 -28.52
CA GLY A 80 -3.11 11.03 -28.43
C GLY A 80 -2.20 11.87 -27.56
N GLU A 81 -2.54 13.15 -27.42
CA GLU A 81 -1.84 14.14 -26.61
C GLU A 81 -2.76 14.56 -25.48
N ALA A 82 -2.41 14.16 -24.25
CA ALA A 82 -3.20 14.51 -23.08
C ALA A 82 -2.99 15.99 -22.72
N ALA A 83 -4.05 16.67 -22.29
CA ALA A 83 -3.97 18.06 -21.87
C ALA A 83 -3.00 18.22 -20.69
N ALA A 84 -2.19 19.28 -20.71
CA ALA A 84 -1.31 19.62 -19.61
C ALA A 84 -2.09 19.91 -18.33
N GLY A 85 -1.51 19.58 -17.18
CA GLY A 85 -2.10 19.84 -15.86
C GLY A 85 -3.13 18.83 -15.38
N LEU A 86 -3.45 17.77 -16.14
CA LEU A 86 -4.38 16.72 -15.69
C LEU A 86 -3.94 16.04 -14.41
N GLY A 87 -2.63 15.94 -14.14
CA GLY A 87 -2.13 15.40 -12.86
C GLY A 87 -2.52 16.22 -11.63
N LEU A 88 -2.99 17.46 -11.80
CA LEU A 88 -3.47 18.29 -10.69
C LEU A 88 -4.91 17.97 -10.24
N VAL A 89 -5.64 17.16 -11.01
CA VAL A 89 -7.03 16.77 -10.68
C VAL A 89 -7.16 15.32 -10.21
N TYR A 90 -6.04 14.61 -10.09
CA TYR A 90 -5.98 13.24 -9.59
C TYR A 90 -5.05 13.15 -8.38
N GLU A 91 -5.42 12.31 -7.46
CA GLU A 91 -4.62 11.96 -6.30
C GLU A 91 -4.25 10.47 -6.35
N SER A 92 -3.12 10.12 -5.74
CA SER A 92 -2.64 8.73 -5.62
C SER A 92 -2.87 8.19 -4.20
N LEU A 93 -2.67 6.88 -4.02
CA LEU A 93 -2.73 6.26 -2.70
C LEU A 93 -1.72 6.87 -1.73
N MET A 94 -0.51 7.17 -2.25
CA MET A 94 0.58 7.75 -1.48
C MET A 94 1.08 9.03 -2.17
N GLN A 95 1.61 9.96 -1.39
CA GLN A 95 2.22 11.20 -1.87
C GLN A 95 3.74 11.15 -1.64
N ASP A 96 4.50 11.37 -2.70
CA ASP A 96 5.97 11.47 -2.60
C ASP A 96 6.40 12.72 -1.85
N SER A 97 7.39 12.56 -0.98
CA SER A 97 8.06 13.68 -0.34
C SER A 97 9.02 14.37 -1.33
N LEU A 98 8.98 15.70 -1.39
CA LEU A 98 9.92 16.45 -2.23
C LEU A 98 11.32 16.62 -1.57
N GLU A 99 11.46 16.31 -0.30
CA GLU A 99 12.69 16.47 0.47
C GLU A 99 13.31 15.14 0.92
N GLU A 100 12.64 14.02 0.68
CA GLU A 100 13.13 12.71 1.06
C GLU A 100 13.17 11.79 -0.17
N ALA A 101 14.35 11.29 -0.49
CA ALA A 101 14.51 10.40 -1.62
C ALA A 101 13.73 9.10 -1.40
N SER A 102 12.95 8.69 -2.41
CA SER A 102 12.21 7.41 -2.42
C SER A 102 11.37 7.17 -1.16
N THR A 103 10.71 8.23 -0.69
CA THR A 103 9.82 8.18 0.48
C THR A 103 8.46 8.76 0.12
N SER A 104 7.40 7.99 0.39
CA SER A 104 6.02 8.36 0.12
C SER A 104 5.19 8.23 1.39
N TYR A 105 4.28 9.17 1.61
CA TYR A 105 3.37 9.24 2.74
C TYR A 105 1.94 8.97 2.31
N GLY A 106 1.12 8.42 3.19
CA GLY A 106 -0.28 8.15 2.87
C GLY A 106 -1.05 9.41 2.50
N LEU A 107 -1.72 9.39 1.33
CA LEU A 107 -2.62 10.45 0.84
C LEU A 107 -4.06 9.94 0.86
N ILE A 108 -4.53 9.28 -0.21
CA ILE A 108 -5.82 8.56 -0.18
C ILE A 108 -5.73 7.36 0.77
N ALA A 109 -4.56 6.70 0.87
CA ALA A 109 -4.32 5.68 1.86
C ALA A 109 -4.00 6.28 3.23
N GLU A 110 -4.57 5.71 4.28
CA GLU A 110 -4.25 6.01 5.67
C GLU A 110 -2.92 5.36 6.08
N TRP A 111 -2.74 4.10 5.66
CA TRP A 111 -1.53 3.33 5.90
C TRP A 111 -1.32 2.27 4.82
N ALA A 112 -0.08 1.81 4.75
CA ALA A 112 0.33 0.64 3.98
C ALA A 112 0.87 -0.45 4.91
N SER A 113 0.68 -1.72 4.53
CA SER A 113 1.24 -2.87 5.23
C SER A 113 1.76 -3.89 4.23
N TYR A 114 2.94 -4.42 4.47
CA TYR A 114 3.55 -5.45 3.63
C TYR A 114 4.41 -6.40 4.44
N PRO A 115 4.50 -7.69 4.05
CA PRO A 115 5.32 -8.68 4.69
C PRO A 115 6.83 -8.43 4.42
N PRO A 116 7.72 -9.03 5.23
CA PRO A 116 9.17 -8.88 5.07
C PRO A 116 9.72 -9.37 3.72
N ASP A 117 9.01 -10.26 3.05
CA ASP A 117 9.38 -10.79 1.72
C ASP A 117 8.84 -9.95 0.56
N PHE A 118 8.12 -8.85 0.83
CA PHE A 118 7.53 -7.95 -0.17
C PHE A 118 6.67 -8.66 -1.22
N SER A 119 6.00 -9.75 -0.83
CA SER A 119 5.12 -10.52 -1.74
C SER A 119 3.77 -9.87 -1.98
N SER A 120 3.41 -8.88 -1.19
CA SER A 120 2.17 -8.12 -1.31
C SER A 120 2.28 -6.76 -0.63
N VAL A 121 1.33 -5.87 -0.90
CA VAL A 121 1.08 -4.68 -0.11
C VAL A 121 -0.42 -4.49 0.05
N THR A 122 -0.84 -4.14 1.26
CA THR A 122 -2.23 -3.76 1.58
C THR A 122 -2.27 -2.29 1.92
N PHE A 123 -3.17 -1.54 1.29
CA PHE A 123 -3.48 -0.16 1.63
C PHE A 123 -4.85 -0.07 2.28
N LYS A 124 -4.94 0.66 3.38
CA LYS A 124 -6.22 1.07 3.98
C LYS A 124 -6.56 2.46 3.47
N LEU A 125 -7.72 2.62 2.85
CA LEU A 125 -8.21 3.92 2.40
C LEU A 125 -8.75 4.72 3.57
N ARG A 126 -8.49 6.03 3.59
CA ARG A 126 -9.06 6.95 4.58
C ARG A 126 -10.58 6.98 4.51
N ASP A 127 -11.24 7.07 5.64
CA ASP A 127 -12.70 7.09 5.71
C ASP A 127 -13.28 8.35 5.06
N GLU A 128 -12.53 9.46 5.08
CA GLU A 128 -12.89 10.75 4.47
C GLU A 128 -12.59 10.86 2.98
N ALA A 129 -11.85 9.88 2.37
CA ALA A 129 -11.51 9.93 0.96
C ALA A 129 -12.76 9.91 0.07
N ARG A 130 -12.91 10.95 -0.77
CA ARG A 130 -14.09 11.19 -1.60
C ARG A 130 -13.68 11.62 -3.01
N TRP A 131 -14.52 11.26 -3.96
CA TRP A 131 -14.52 11.87 -5.28
C TRP A 131 -15.02 13.33 -5.20
N ASN A 132 -14.80 14.11 -6.26
CA ASN A 132 -15.21 15.51 -6.34
C ASN A 132 -16.74 15.71 -6.28
N ASP A 133 -17.53 14.69 -6.54
CA ASP A 133 -19.00 14.68 -6.38
C ASP A 133 -19.46 14.30 -4.97
N GLY A 134 -18.51 14.00 -4.07
CA GLY A 134 -18.76 13.62 -2.67
C GLY A 134 -18.97 12.13 -2.45
N THR A 135 -18.97 11.28 -3.49
CA THR A 135 -19.06 9.84 -3.30
C THR A 135 -17.77 9.28 -2.70
N PRO A 136 -17.84 8.23 -1.86
CA PRO A 136 -16.65 7.62 -1.28
C PRO A 136 -15.75 7.00 -2.34
N ILE A 137 -14.43 7.16 -2.22
CA ILE A 137 -13.46 6.34 -2.96
C ILE A 137 -13.43 4.97 -2.33
N THR A 138 -13.55 3.91 -3.12
CA THR A 138 -13.66 2.52 -2.68
C THR A 138 -12.44 1.68 -3.07
N PRO A 139 -12.20 0.53 -2.43
CA PRO A 139 -11.18 -0.43 -2.89
C PRO A 139 -11.39 -0.89 -4.33
N GLU A 140 -12.64 -1.01 -4.78
CA GLU A 140 -12.98 -1.38 -6.15
C GLU A 140 -12.54 -0.31 -7.16
N ASP A 141 -12.63 0.98 -6.80
CA ASP A 141 -12.13 2.08 -7.64
C ASP A 141 -10.61 1.95 -7.85
N VAL A 142 -9.87 1.56 -6.81
CA VAL A 142 -8.43 1.35 -6.87
C VAL A 142 -8.08 0.16 -7.76
N VAL A 143 -8.78 -0.95 -7.60
CA VAL A 143 -8.61 -2.15 -8.46
C VAL A 143 -8.91 -1.81 -9.90
N TYR A 144 -10.04 -1.14 -10.16
CA TYR A 144 -10.45 -0.70 -11.50
C TYR A 144 -9.41 0.23 -12.13
N SER A 145 -8.86 1.17 -11.36
CA SER A 145 -7.81 2.09 -11.84
C SER A 145 -6.56 1.35 -12.31
N LEU A 146 -6.11 0.33 -11.57
CA LEU A 146 -4.99 -0.52 -11.99
C LEU A 146 -5.31 -1.26 -13.31
N GLU A 147 -6.48 -1.89 -13.37
CA GLU A 147 -6.90 -2.67 -14.55
C GLU A 147 -6.98 -1.82 -15.80
N VAL A 148 -7.60 -0.64 -15.71
CA VAL A 148 -7.70 0.30 -16.83
C VAL A 148 -6.34 0.80 -17.26
N ASN A 149 -5.45 1.15 -16.32
CA ASN A 149 -4.10 1.58 -16.63
C ASN A 149 -3.32 0.47 -17.38
N LYS A 150 -3.39 -0.77 -16.91
CA LYS A 150 -2.74 -1.91 -17.58
C LYS A 150 -3.32 -2.19 -18.96
N ALA A 151 -4.65 -2.08 -19.11
CA ALA A 151 -5.34 -2.38 -20.38
C ALA A 151 -5.15 -1.29 -21.44
N ALA A 152 -5.19 -0.02 -21.02
CA ALA A 152 -5.17 1.12 -21.95
C ALA A 152 -3.77 1.63 -22.30
N ASN A 153 -2.77 1.32 -21.47
CA ASN A 153 -1.42 1.85 -21.62
C ASN A 153 -0.34 0.75 -21.52
N PRO A 154 0.30 0.38 -22.64
CA PRO A 154 1.36 -0.65 -22.64
C PRO A 154 2.55 -0.35 -21.72
N ARG A 155 2.86 0.94 -21.48
CA ARG A 155 3.92 1.33 -20.51
C ARG A 155 3.49 1.00 -19.09
N MET A 156 2.23 1.27 -18.74
CA MET A 156 1.66 0.91 -17.44
C MET A 156 1.53 -0.61 -17.27
N ALA A 157 1.16 -1.32 -18.35
CA ALA A 157 1.17 -2.79 -18.35
C ALA A 157 2.56 -3.35 -18.04
N LEU A 158 3.62 -2.75 -18.58
CA LEU A 158 5.00 -3.14 -18.29
C LEU A 158 5.42 -2.74 -16.88
N TYR A 159 5.05 -1.54 -16.43
CA TYR A 159 5.36 -1.04 -15.09
C TYR A 159 4.74 -1.94 -14.00
N TYR A 160 3.45 -2.24 -14.13
CA TYR A 160 2.70 -3.09 -13.20
C TYR A 160 2.76 -4.59 -13.56
N LYS A 161 3.73 -5.04 -14.36
CA LYS A 161 3.81 -6.45 -14.81
C LYS A 161 3.87 -7.44 -13.65
N ASN A 162 4.53 -7.08 -12.56
CA ASN A 162 4.69 -7.93 -11.39
C ASN A 162 3.49 -7.89 -10.43
N VAL A 163 2.48 -7.05 -10.70
CA VAL A 163 1.21 -7.10 -9.96
C VAL A 163 0.36 -8.22 -10.55
N ALA A 164 0.39 -9.37 -9.88
CA ALA A 164 -0.35 -10.56 -10.29
C ALA A 164 -1.85 -10.42 -10.01
N LYS A 165 -2.22 -9.74 -8.92
CA LYS A 165 -3.60 -9.56 -8.50
C LYS A 165 -3.74 -8.29 -7.66
N ALA A 166 -4.88 -7.62 -7.82
CA ALA A 166 -5.36 -6.60 -6.89
C ALA A 166 -6.80 -6.94 -6.50
N GLU A 167 -7.11 -6.86 -5.22
CA GLU A 167 -8.44 -7.20 -4.70
C GLU A 167 -8.78 -6.45 -3.42
N GLN A 168 -10.05 -6.25 -3.19
CA GLN A 168 -10.55 -5.81 -1.90
C GLN A 168 -10.35 -6.94 -0.87
N THR A 169 -9.69 -6.63 0.25
CA THR A 169 -9.45 -7.58 1.34
C THR A 169 -10.11 -7.18 2.65
N GLY A 170 -10.67 -5.98 2.69
CA GLY A 170 -11.42 -5.45 3.83
C GLY A 170 -12.41 -4.36 3.40
N PRO A 171 -13.21 -3.81 4.31
CA PRO A 171 -14.23 -2.79 3.98
C PRO A 171 -13.65 -1.55 3.29
N ARG A 172 -12.40 -1.20 3.59
CA ARG A 172 -11.66 -0.09 2.99
C ARG A 172 -10.21 -0.47 2.68
N GLU A 173 -9.95 -1.76 2.47
CA GLU A 173 -8.61 -2.29 2.24
C GLU A 173 -8.51 -2.91 0.86
N VAL A 174 -7.43 -2.59 0.17
CA VAL A 174 -7.06 -3.16 -1.12
C VAL A 174 -5.68 -3.79 -1.01
N THR A 175 -5.54 -5.03 -1.47
CA THR A 175 -4.28 -5.76 -1.46
C THR A 175 -3.80 -6.01 -2.88
N PHE A 176 -2.55 -5.67 -3.13
CA PHE A 176 -1.82 -6.00 -4.35
C PHE A 176 -0.89 -7.17 -4.05
N THR A 177 -1.05 -8.26 -4.78
CA THR A 177 -0.19 -9.44 -4.68
C THR A 177 0.80 -9.46 -5.85
N PHE A 178 2.06 -9.74 -5.55
CA PHE A 178 3.14 -9.75 -6.52
C PHE A 178 3.53 -11.18 -6.90
N ASP A 179 3.95 -11.39 -8.16
CA ASP A 179 4.47 -12.66 -8.65
C ASP A 179 5.96 -12.88 -8.36
N VAL A 180 6.61 -11.88 -7.75
CA VAL A 180 8.00 -11.90 -7.30
C VAL A 180 8.10 -11.53 -5.83
N LYS A 181 9.19 -11.97 -5.17
CA LYS A 181 9.48 -11.68 -3.77
C LYS A 181 10.82 -10.97 -3.64
N GLY A 182 11.02 -10.29 -2.50
CA GLY A 182 12.29 -9.65 -2.17
C GLY A 182 12.54 -8.31 -2.88
N ASN A 183 11.62 -7.83 -3.71
CA ASN A 183 11.75 -6.52 -4.33
C ASN A 183 11.09 -5.44 -3.45
N ARG A 184 11.91 -4.64 -2.79
CA ARG A 184 11.48 -3.57 -1.87
C ARG A 184 10.74 -2.42 -2.55
N GLU A 185 10.85 -2.27 -3.87
CA GLU A 185 10.19 -1.20 -4.63
C GLU A 185 8.70 -1.49 -4.86
N LEU A 186 8.30 -2.77 -4.90
CA LEU A 186 6.92 -3.14 -5.23
C LEU A 186 5.85 -2.54 -4.29
N PRO A 187 6.05 -2.41 -2.97
CA PRO A 187 5.08 -1.74 -2.10
C PRO A 187 4.87 -0.25 -2.35
N MET A 188 5.67 0.36 -3.23
CA MET A 188 5.56 1.79 -3.60
C MET A 188 4.73 2.04 -4.87
N ILE A 189 3.89 1.11 -5.27
CA ILE A 189 3.01 1.20 -6.45
C ILE A 189 1.94 2.28 -6.34
#